data_692fb6734deb9f5b642a7e426820bd65
#
_entry.id   692fb6734deb9f5b642a7e426820bd65
#
_cell.length_a   1.000
_cell.length_b   1.000
_cell.length_c   1.000
_cell.angle_alpha   90.00
_cell.angle_beta   90.00
_cell.angle_gamma   90.00
#
_symmetry.space_group_name_H-M   'P 1'
#
loop_
_entity.id
_entity.type
_entity.pdbx_description
1 polymer ?
#
loop_
_entity_poly.entity_id
_entity_poly.type
_entity_poly.pdbx_seq_one_letter_code
_entity_poly.pdbx_strand_id
1 'polypeptide(L)'
;MGWVAAALLALLMIVIAWLAVTAPLSRSLKPIAPPSVSLMSTDGHLIARRGAVIDRPVTMTELPAHVPQAFMAIEDRRFQSHWGVDPRGIARAMWHNIWSDGSSQGGSTITQQLAKGVFLSSDRTFGRKAREALIALETRYAAPPTAIR
;
A
#
# COMPACT_ATOMS: atom_id res chain seq x y z
N MET A 1 -24.12 17.25 25.71
CA MET A 1 -23.20 16.23 25.17
C MET A 1 -23.47 15.90 23.69
N GLY A 2 -24.72 15.86 23.22
CA GLY A 2 -25.05 15.55 21.80
C GLY A 2 -24.42 16.49 20.74
N TRP A 3 -24.36 17.79 21.04
CA TRP A 3 -23.81 18.79 20.13
C TRP A 3 -22.31 18.62 19.87
N VAL A 4 -21.54 18.22 20.89
CA VAL A 4 -20.10 17.95 20.74
C VAL A 4 -19.88 16.71 19.85
N ALA A 5 -20.67 15.65 20.05
CA ALA A 5 -20.61 14.47 19.23
C ALA A 5 -20.99 14.75 17.76
N ALA A 6 -22.05 15.56 17.55
CA ALA A 6 -22.45 15.98 16.20
C ALA A 6 -21.38 16.83 15.52
N ALA A 7 -20.74 17.76 16.21
CA ALA A 7 -19.66 18.58 15.68
C ALA A 7 -18.43 17.75 15.33
N LEU A 8 -18.05 16.78 16.15
CA LEU A 8 -16.95 15.84 15.87
C LEU A 8 -17.26 14.96 14.66
N LEU A 9 -18.49 14.48 14.53
CA LEU A 9 -18.92 13.72 13.37
C LEU A 9 -18.87 14.55 12.08
N ALA A 10 -19.38 15.80 12.14
CA ALA A 10 -19.32 16.72 11.00
C ALA A 10 -17.88 17.03 10.59
N LEU A 11 -17.00 17.30 11.54
CA LEU A 11 -15.58 17.52 11.28
C LEU A 11 -14.93 16.29 10.65
N LEU A 12 -15.22 15.10 11.15
CA LEU A 12 -14.72 13.84 10.60
C LEU A 12 -15.18 13.67 9.15
N MET A 13 -16.45 13.92 8.84
CA MET A 13 -17.00 13.83 7.49
C MET A 13 -16.35 14.84 6.53
N ILE A 14 -16.10 16.07 7.00
CA ILE A 14 -15.41 17.10 6.21
C ILE A 14 -13.97 16.65 5.90
N VAL A 15 -13.25 16.11 6.88
CA VAL A 15 -11.89 15.61 6.71
C VAL A 15 -11.87 14.44 5.73
N ILE A 16 -12.80 13.50 5.83
CA ILE A 16 -12.92 12.37 4.90
C ILE A 16 -13.20 12.87 3.49
N ALA A 17 -14.15 13.78 3.32
CA ALA A 17 -14.49 14.36 2.03
C ALA A 17 -13.30 15.10 1.40
N TRP A 18 -12.59 15.91 2.18
CA TRP A 18 -11.39 16.60 1.73
C TRP A 18 -10.27 15.63 1.30
N LEU A 19 -10.04 14.57 2.08
CA LEU A 19 -9.07 13.54 1.76
C LEU A 19 -9.47 12.79 0.47
N ALA A 20 -10.75 12.46 0.29
CA ALA A 20 -11.25 11.77 -0.89
C ALA A 20 -11.08 12.63 -2.16
N VAL A 21 -11.40 13.92 -2.10
CA VAL A 21 -11.26 14.86 -3.23
C VAL A 21 -9.78 15.09 -3.58
N THR A 22 -8.90 15.12 -2.58
CA THR A 22 -7.45 15.35 -2.79
C THR A 22 -6.65 14.08 -3.03
N ALA A 23 -7.25 12.89 -2.90
CA ALA A 23 -6.60 11.64 -3.23
C ALA A 23 -6.46 11.51 -4.76
N PRO A 24 -5.30 11.11 -5.29
CA PRO A 24 -5.07 10.99 -6.73
C PRO A 24 -5.65 9.69 -7.30
N LEU A 25 -6.95 9.48 -7.12
CA LEU A 25 -7.66 8.24 -7.48
C LEU A 25 -7.70 7.98 -8.99
N SER A 26 -7.58 9.03 -9.80
CA SER A 26 -7.63 8.94 -11.27
C SER A 26 -6.28 8.66 -11.93
N ARG A 27 -5.19 8.60 -11.17
CA ARG A 27 -3.90 8.23 -11.75
C ARG A 27 -3.90 6.73 -12.05
N SER A 28 -3.95 6.40 -13.33
CA SER A 28 -3.72 5.03 -13.79
C SER A 28 -2.47 4.47 -13.15
N LEU A 29 -2.52 3.20 -12.72
CA LEU A 29 -1.41 2.42 -12.19
C LEU A 29 -0.30 2.27 -13.26
N LYS A 30 0.39 3.35 -13.57
CA LYS A 30 1.62 3.27 -14.37
C LYS A 30 2.73 2.93 -13.39
N PRO A 31 3.38 1.76 -13.51
CA PRO A 31 4.56 1.45 -12.73
C PRO A 31 5.57 2.57 -12.94
N ILE A 32 5.95 3.25 -11.86
CA ILE A 32 7.09 4.18 -11.91
C ILE A 32 8.31 3.30 -12.06
N ALA A 33 8.76 3.11 -13.29
CA ALA A 33 10.01 2.43 -13.53
C ALA A 33 11.14 3.28 -12.95
N PRO A 34 11.84 2.81 -11.91
CA PRO A 34 12.98 3.56 -11.40
C PRO A 34 14.01 3.68 -12.51
N PRO A 35 14.75 4.81 -12.57
CA PRO A 35 15.71 5.03 -13.66
C PRO A 35 16.77 3.94 -13.66
N SER A 36 17.00 3.35 -14.83
CA SER A 36 18.09 2.41 -15.08
C SER A 36 18.95 2.90 -16.23
N VAL A 37 20.24 2.69 -16.11
CA VAL A 37 21.23 2.99 -17.16
C VAL A 37 21.76 1.66 -17.67
N SER A 38 21.66 1.44 -18.98
CA SER A 38 22.21 0.27 -19.65
C SER A 38 23.37 0.69 -20.53
N LEU A 39 24.52 0.06 -20.36
CA LEU A 39 25.68 0.21 -21.21
C LEU A 39 25.60 -0.87 -22.27
N MET A 40 25.56 -0.43 -23.52
CA MET A 40 25.48 -1.33 -24.71
C MET A 40 26.77 -1.26 -25.49
N SER A 41 27.17 -2.37 -26.10
CA SER A 41 28.23 -2.37 -27.09
C SER A 41 27.75 -1.80 -28.44
N THR A 42 28.67 -1.50 -29.35
CA THR A 42 28.33 -0.94 -30.67
C THR A 42 27.46 -1.86 -31.52
N ASP A 43 27.49 -3.16 -31.27
CA ASP A 43 26.71 -4.21 -31.93
C ASP A 43 25.39 -4.52 -31.16
N GLY A 44 25.05 -3.71 -30.15
CA GLY A 44 23.76 -3.80 -29.43
C GLY A 44 23.70 -4.82 -28.30
N HIS A 45 24.80 -5.46 -27.92
CA HIS A 45 24.86 -6.36 -26.79
C HIS A 45 24.91 -5.59 -25.46
N LEU A 46 24.16 -6.05 -24.45
CA LEU A 46 24.18 -5.48 -23.11
C LEU A 46 25.51 -5.84 -22.42
N ILE A 47 26.34 -4.82 -22.13
CA ILE A 47 27.59 -4.97 -21.39
C ILE A 47 27.35 -4.90 -19.88
N ALA A 48 26.60 -3.90 -19.44
CA ALA A 48 26.29 -3.70 -18.03
C ALA A 48 24.97 -2.94 -17.84
N ARG A 49 24.31 -3.16 -16.71
CA ARG A 49 23.13 -2.38 -16.29
C ARG A 49 23.30 -1.94 -14.85
N ARG A 50 22.97 -0.68 -14.58
CA ARG A 50 22.94 -0.13 -13.25
C ARG A 50 21.55 0.48 -12.97
N GLY A 51 21.00 0.19 -11.80
CA GLY A 51 19.64 0.62 -11.41
C GLY A 51 18.69 -0.56 -11.29
N ALA A 52 17.40 -0.28 -11.18
CA ALA A 52 16.41 -1.35 -11.06
C ALA A 52 16.26 -2.10 -12.38
N VAL A 53 16.31 -3.40 -12.30
CA VAL A 53 15.95 -4.29 -13.40
C VAL A 53 14.45 -4.58 -13.25
N ILE A 54 13.66 -4.04 -14.18
CA ILE A 54 12.25 -4.39 -14.28
C ILE A 54 12.16 -5.39 -15.43
N ASP A 55 11.94 -6.62 -15.09
CA ASP A 55 11.59 -7.67 -16.04
C ASP A 55 10.07 -7.62 -16.31
N ARG A 56 9.57 -8.52 -17.14
CA ARG A 56 8.13 -8.58 -17.42
C ARG A 56 7.35 -8.78 -16.11
N PRO A 57 6.19 -8.12 -15.94
CA PRO A 57 5.33 -8.40 -14.81
C PRO A 57 4.91 -9.88 -14.79
N VAL A 58 5.06 -10.50 -13.63
CA VAL A 58 4.63 -11.88 -13.42
C VAL A 58 3.21 -11.87 -12.88
N THR A 59 2.33 -12.68 -13.46
CA THR A 59 0.97 -12.83 -12.97
C THR A 59 0.91 -13.84 -11.82
N MET A 60 -0.10 -13.72 -10.95
CA MET A 60 -0.26 -14.63 -9.82
C MET A 60 -0.43 -16.09 -10.24
N THR A 61 -0.99 -16.32 -11.43
CA THR A 61 -1.18 -17.65 -12.02
C THR A 61 0.11 -18.32 -12.51
N GLU A 62 1.15 -17.53 -12.75
CA GLU A 62 2.47 -18.03 -13.16
C GLU A 62 3.34 -18.41 -11.95
N LEU A 63 2.92 -18.00 -10.75
CA LEU A 63 3.68 -18.27 -9.53
C LEU A 63 3.17 -19.53 -8.82
N PRO A 64 4.07 -20.37 -8.27
CA PRO A 64 3.66 -21.40 -7.34
C PRO A 64 2.91 -20.79 -6.14
N ALA A 65 1.84 -21.45 -5.68
CA ALA A 65 0.94 -20.92 -4.65
C ALA A 65 1.65 -20.52 -3.34
N HIS A 66 2.74 -21.18 -2.98
CA HIS A 66 3.49 -20.86 -1.76
C HIS A 66 4.17 -19.48 -1.81
N VAL A 67 4.47 -18.93 -3.00
CA VAL A 67 5.12 -17.61 -3.12
C VAL A 67 4.22 -16.48 -2.65
N PRO A 68 3.01 -16.29 -3.21
CA PRO A 68 2.10 -15.26 -2.70
C PRO A 68 1.65 -15.55 -1.25
N GLN A 69 1.53 -16.81 -0.85
CA GLN A 69 1.20 -17.17 0.52
C GLN A 69 2.29 -16.75 1.51
N ALA A 70 3.57 -16.93 1.16
CA ALA A 70 4.69 -16.49 1.98
C ALA A 70 4.70 -14.96 2.15
N PHE A 71 4.44 -14.21 1.07
CA PHE A 71 4.29 -12.75 1.12
C PHE A 71 3.17 -12.33 2.07
N MET A 72 1.98 -12.91 1.91
CA MET A 72 0.86 -12.63 2.79
C MET A 72 1.14 -13.01 4.25
N ALA A 73 1.82 -14.12 4.49
CA ALA A 73 2.13 -14.58 5.85
C ALA A 73 3.07 -13.63 6.61
N ILE A 74 3.99 -12.97 5.90
CA ILE A 74 4.97 -12.05 6.50
C ILE A 74 4.41 -10.64 6.61
N GLU A 75 3.86 -10.12 5.52
CA GLU A 75 3.46 -8.71 5.41
C GLU A 75 2.04 -8.45 5.95
N ASP A 76 1.13 -9.38 5.72
CA ASP A 76 -0.28 -9.17 6.00
C ASP A 76 -1.04 -10.48 6.18
N ARG A 77 -0.85 -11.12 7.34
CA ARG A 77 -1.46 -12.43 7.67
C ARG A 77 -2.99 -12.46 7.49
N ARG A 78 -3.62 -11.31 7.54
CA ARG A 78 -5.07 -11.18 7.50
C ARG A 78 -5.56 -10.56 6.21
N PHE A 79 -4.73 -10.55 5.17
CA PHE A 79 -5.02 -9.99 3.86
C PHE A 79 -6.40 -10.40 3.31
N GLN A 80 -6.81 -11.63 3.50
CA GLN A 80 -8.10 -12.16 3.05
C GLN A 80 -9.31 -11.71 3.90
N SER A 81 -9.07 -11.19 5.12
CA SER A 81 -10.13 -10.95 6.11
C SER A 81 -10.42 -9.47 6.40
N HIS A 82 -9.72 -8.53 5.75
CA HIS A 82 -9.96 -7.10 5.91
C HIS A 82 -10.16 -6.38 4.57
N TRP A 83 -10.67 -5.16 4.63
CA TRP A 83 -11.01 -4.32 3.47
C TRP A 83 -9.92 -3.29 3.12
N GLY A 84 -8.67 -3.74 2.98
CA GLY A 84 -7.55 -2.87 2.61
C GLY A 84 -6.84 -2.22 3.80
N VAL A 85 -7.51 -2.05 4.92
CA VAL A 85 -6.96 -1.62 6.21
C VAL A 85 -7.26 -2.69 7.25
N ASP A 86 -6.29 -3.05 8.11
CA ASP A 86 -6.47 -3.99 9.22
C ASP A 86 -6.44 -3.26 10.57
N PRO A 87 -7.59 -2.86 11.16
CA PRO A 87 -7.63 -2.18 12.46
C PRO A 87 -7.03 -3.03 13.59
N ARG A 88 -7.19 -4.34 13.54
CA ARG A 88 -6.63 -5.24 14.57
C ARG A 88 -5.11 -5.34 14.43
N GLY A 89 -4.59 -5.36 13.20
CA GLY A 89 -3.15 -5.31 12.93
C GLY A 89 -2.53 -4.00 13.41
N ILE A 90 -3.20 -2.88 13.18
CA ILE A 90 -2.79 -1.56 13.67
C ILE A 90 -2.76 -1.54 15.20
N ALA A 91 -3.83 -1.99 15.86
CA ALA A 91 -3.92 -2.02 17.33
C ALA A 91 -2.81 -2.91 17.93
N ARG A 92 -2.57 -4.08 17.34
CA ARG A 92 -1.48 -4.97 17.75
C ARG A 92 -0.11 -4.32 17.60
N ALA A 93 0.17 -3.70 16.44
CA ALA A 93 1.43 -3.04 16.18
C ALA A 93 1.65 -1.86 17.13
N MET A 94 0.60 -1.08 17.39
CA MET A 94 0.64 0.05 18.33
C MET A 94 0.94 -0.44 19.75
N TRP A 95 0.24 -1.49 20.21
CA TRP A 95 0.50 -2.13 21.49
C TRP A 95 1.94 -2.60 21.62
N HIS A 96 2.42 -3.36 20.63
CA HIS A 96 3.79 -3.84 20.59
C HIS A 96 4.81 -2.69 20.65
N ASN A 97 4.61 -1.63 19.84
CA ASN A 97 5.55 -0.50 19.76
C ASN A 97 5.58 0.36 21.03
N ILE A 98 4.52 0.34 21.86
CA ILE A 98 4.49 1.02 23.15
C ILE A 98 5.22 0.24 24.23
N TRP A 99 5.12 -1.09 24.22
CA TRP A 99 5.58 -1.94 25.31
C TRP A 99 6.86 -2.74 25.01
N SER A 100 7.38 -2.67 23.81
CA SER A 100 8.59 -3.38 23.41
C SER A 100 9.76 -2.44 23.26
N ASP A 101 10.85 -2.72 23.95
CA ASP A 101 12.14 -2.02 23.83
C ASP A 101 12.96 -2.46 22.60
N GLY A 102 12.32 -3.04 21.60
CA GLY A 102 12.96 -3.68 20.46
C GLY A 102 12.59 -3.09 19.10
N SER A 103 12.51 -3.96 18.12
CA SER A 103 12.17 -3.58 16.75
C SER A 103 10.72 -3.10 16.60
N SER A 104 10.53 -1.97 15.91
CA SER A 104 9.20 -1.45 15.59
C SER A 104 8.43 -2.40 14.69
N GLN A 105 7.21 -2.76 15.08
CA GLN A 105 6.31 -3.58 14.27
C GLN A 105 5.45 -2.70 13.36
N GLY A 106 5.40 -3.01 12.06
CA GLY A 106 4.54 -2.35 11.10
C GLY A 106 3.08 -2.84 11.19
N GLY A 107 2.12 -1.91 11.14
CA GLY A 107 0.69 -2.20 11.07
C GLY A 107 0.06 -1.91 9.70
N SER A 108 0.85 -1.70 8.65
CA SER A 108 0.35 -1.40 7.31
C SER A 108 0.07 -2.68 6.53
N THR A 109 -1.05 -2.72 5.82
CA THR A 109 -1.43 -3.83 4.96
C THR A 109 -0.70 -3.80 3.61
N ILE A 110 -0.70 -4.91 2.88
CA ILE A 110 -0.18 -4.99 1.50
C ILE A 110 -0.86 -3.95 0.60
N THR A 111 -2.18 -3.78 0.73
CA THR A 111 -2.94 -2.79 -0.07
C THR A 111 -2.50 -1.35 0.24
N GLN A 112 -2.21 -1.03 1.50
CA GLN A 112 -1.67 0.28 1.89
C GLN A 112 -0.25 0.49 1.35
N GLN A 113 0.59 -0.54 1.35
CA GLN A 113 1.93 -0.47 0.77
C GLN A 113 1.88 -0.24 -0.74
N LEU A 114 0.96 -0.91 -1.44
CA LEU A 114 0.72 -0.68 -2.87
C LEU A 114 0.25 0.75 -3.12
N ALA A 115 -0.74 1.23 -2.37
CA ALA A 115 -1.25 2.60 -2.47
C ALA A 115 -0.13 3.64 -2.29
N LYS A 116 0.75 3.43 -1.31
CA LYS A 116 1.92 4.28 -1.08
C LYS A 116 2.87 4.28 -2.29
N GLY A 117 3.20 3.12 -2.82
CA GLY A 117 4.18 2.98 -3.92
C GLY A 117 3.70 3.56 -5.24
N VAL A 118 2.39 3.51 -5.50
CA VAL A 118 1.82 3.87 -6.80
C VAL A 118 1.29 5.30 -6.84
N PHE A 119 0.66 5.76 -5.77
CA PHE A 119 -0.13 7.01 -5.79
C PHE A 119 0.46 8.14 -4.96
N LEU A 120 1.36 7.86 -4.02
CA LEU A 120 1.74 8.82 -3.00
C LEU A 120 3.24 9.13 -3.01
N SER A 121 3.58 10.34 -2.54
CA SER A 121 4.96 10.75 -2.30
C SER A 121 5.57 9.99 -1.12
N SER A 122 6.90 10.05 -1.00
CA SER A 122 7.65 9.42 0.11
C SER A 122 7.56 10.21 1.42
N ASP A 123 6.83 11.33 1.46
CA ASP A 123 6.71 12.18 2.65
C ASP A 123 6.07 11.45 3.82
N ARG A 124 6.62 11.66 5.02
CA ARG A 124 6.14 11.02 6.25
C ARG A 124 5.16 11.93 6.99
N THR A 125 3.95 12.11 6.45
CA THR A 125 2.91 12.93 7.06
C THR A 125 1.67 12.12 7.41
N PHE A 126 0.92 12.56 8.43
CA PHE A 126 -0.37 11.95 8.79
C PHE A 126 -1.38 12.05 7.66
N GLY A 127 -1.43 13.19 6.94
CA GLY A 127 -2.31 13.37 5.80
C GLY A 127 -2.05 12.38 4.67
N ARG A 128 -0.76 12.12 4.38
CA ARG A 128 -0.40 11.06 3.44
C ARG A 128 -0.87 9.68 3.93
N LYS A 129 -0.68 9.37 5.23
CA LYS A 129 -1.09 8.08 5.79
C LYS A 129 -2.62 7.88 5.75
N ALA A 130 -3.38 8.93 5.95
CA ALA A 130 -4.82 8.89 5.81
C ALA A 130 -5.27 8.66 4.36
N ARG A 131 -4.62 9.33 3.36
CA ARG A 131 -4.88 9.09 1.94
C ARG A 131 -4.51 7.66 1.53
N GLU A 132 -3.40 7.12 2.02
CA GLU A 132 -3.00 5.73 1.82
C GLU A 132 -4.09 4.75 2.27
N ALA A 133 -4.68 4.99 3.45
CA ALA A 133 -5.78 4.17 3.97
C ALA A 133 -7.05 4.28 3.10
N LEU A 134 -7.42 5.47 2.64
CA LEU A 134 -8.57 5.68 1.76
C LEU A 134 -8.38 4.99 0.40
N ILE A 135 -7.21 5.15 -0.23
CA ILE A 135 -6.89 4.51 -1.50
C ILE A 135 -6.89 2.98 -1.33
N ALA A 136 -6.38 2.47 -0.20
CA ALA A 136 -6.39 1.05 0.09
C ALA A 136 -7.80 0.48 0.23
N LEU A 137 -8.70 1.21 0.89
CA LEU A 137 -10.12 0.85 0.99
C LEU A 137 -10.80 0.82 -0.38
N GLU A 138 -10.59 1.85 -1.20
CA GLU A 138 -11.16 1.93 -2.53
C GLU A 138 -10.62 0.84 -3.47
N THR A 139 -9.30 0.64 -3.48
CA THR A 139 -8.66 -0.42 -4.27
C THR A 139 -9.23 -1.79 -3.90
N ARG A 140 -9.47 -2.03 -2.61
CA ARG A 140 -10.01 -3.30 -2.13
C ARG A 140 -11.50 -3.45 -2.43
N TYR A 141 -12.24 -2.35 -2.46
CA TYR A 141 -13.65 -2.37 -2.87
C TYR A 141 -13.80 -2.68 -4.37
N ALA A 142 -12.94 -2.08 -5.20
CA ALA A 142 -12.93 -2.31 -6.64
C ALA A 142 -12.43 -3.72 -7.04
N ALA A 143 -11.51 -4.30 -6.24
CA ALA A 143 -10.97 -5.65 -6.44
C ALA A 143 -11.11 -6.47 -5.15
N PRO A 144 -12.29 -7.07 -4.88
CA PRO A 144 -12.50 -7.84 -3.67
C PRO A 144 -11.59 -9.08 -3.59
N PRO A 145 -11.35 -9.64 -2.39
CA PRO A 145 -10.42 -10.74 -2.16
C PRO A 145 -10.66 -11.97 -3.02
N THR A 146 -11.90 -12.18 -3.42
CA THR A 146 -12.32 -13.30 -4.29
C THR A 146 -11.79 -13.20 -5.71
N ALA A 147 -11.41 -12.00 -6.17
CA ALA A 147 -10.80 -11.79 -7.48
C ALA A 147 -9.31 -12.16 -7.56
N ILE A 148 -8.69 -12.47 -6.41
CA ILE A 148 -7.26 -12.78 -6.27
C ILE A 148 -7.05 -14.28 -5.93
N ARG A 149 -7.97 -15.12 -6.33
CA ARG A 149 -7.84 -16.59 -6.20
C ARG A 149 -7.11 -17.18 -7.39
#